data_274ee848c266fb01867bbf25efe8d863
#
_entry.id   274ee848c266fb01867bbf25efe8d863
#
_cell.length_a   1.000
_cell.length_b   1.000
_cell.length_c   1.000
_cell.angle_alpha   90.00
_cell.angle_beta   90.00
_cell.angle_gamma   90.00
#
_symmetry.space_group_name_H-M   'P 1'
#
loop_
_entity.id
_entity.type
_entity.pdbx_description
1 polymer ?
#
loop_
_entity_poly.entity_id
_entity_poly.type
_entity_poly.pdbx_seq_one_letter_code
_entity_poly.pdbx_strand_id
1 'polypeptide(L)'
;MTLEVTREALEAMVAEAVQAAPGEACGLLLGEGGRVMEVRPAANVALDPARLFEVDPQALIDAHRAERGGGPELLGYFHSHPSGPPEPSGTDRAMASGDGKVWAIVAHGEVRFWRDNPGRGFEALSYRLVGG
;
A
#
# COMPACT_ATOMS: atom_id res chain seq x y z
N MET A 1 -9.33 1.24 15.62
CA MET A 1 -8.10 0.44 15.65
C MET A 1 -6.95 1.27 15.11
N THR A 2 -5.83 1.28 15.82
CA THR A 2 -4.63 1.99 15.36
C THR A 2 -3.67 1.01 14.74
N LEU A 3 -3.27 1.28 13.50
CA LEU A 3 -2.29 0.48 12.79
C LEU A 3 -0.90 0.77 13.36
N GLU A 4 -0.05 -0.23 13.44
CA GLU A 4 1.36 -0.04 13.79
C GLU A 4 2.19 -0.13 12.51
N VAL A 5 3.17 0.77 12.37
CA VAL A 5 4.01 0.83 11.18
C VAL A 5 5.46 1.03 11.65
N THR A 6 6.38 0.19 11.16
CA THR A 6 7.79 0.39 11.49
C THR A 6 8.32 1.60 10.75
N ARG A 7 9.35 2.23 11.34
CA ARG A 7 9.99 3.38 10.72
C ARG A 7 10.59 3.02 9.36
N GLU A 8 11.21 1.84 9.27
CA GLU A 8 11.79 1.38 8.01
C GLU A 8 10.74 1.21 6.91
N ALA A 9 9.56 0.68 7.26
CA ALA A 9 8.49 0.52 6.28
C ALA A 9 8.00 1.87 5.77
N LEU A 10 7.83 2.84 6.68
CA LEU A 10 7.39 4.17 6.29
C LEU A 10 8.40 4.86 5.37
N GLU A 11 9.69 4.80 5.75
CA GLU A 11 10.75 5.40 4.96
C GLU A 11 10.90 4.74 3.60
N ALA A 12 10.72 3.42 3.53
CA ALA A 12 10.79 2.69 2.27
C ALA A 12 9.70 3.14 1.30
N MET A 13 8.47 3.37 1.78
CA MET A 13 7.38 3.84 0.93
C MET A 13 7.68 5.23 0.34
N VAL A 14 8.20 6.14 1.17
CA VAL A 14 8.56 7.48 0.71
C VAL A 14 9.66 7.42 -0.33
N ALA A 15 10.68 6.58 -0.11
CA ALA A 15 11.79 6.43 -1.05
C ALA A 15 11.31 5.86 -2.39
N GLU A 16 10.42 4.87 -2.37
CA GLU A 16 9.87 4.28 -3.60
C GLU A 16 9.07 5.30 -4.39
N ALA A 17 8.33 6.17 -3.71
CA ALA A 17 7.56 7.22 -4.38
C ALA A 17 8.46 8.19 -5.13
N VAL A 18 9.59 8.56 -4.53
CA VAL A 18 10.57 9.44 -5.18
C VAL A 18 11.17 8.78 -6.41
N GLN A 19 11.53 7.50 -6.32
CA GLN A 19 12.15 6.79 -7.42
C GLN A 19 11.21 6.55 -8.59
N ALA A 20 9.92 6.34 -8.33
CA ALA A 20 8.96 6.03 -9.38
C ALA A 20 8.45 7.25 -10.12
N ALA A 21 8.54 8.44 -9.51
CA ALA A 21 8.01 9.66 -10.14
C ALA A 21 8.60 9.87 -11.54
N PRO A 22 7.80 10.27 -12.54
CA PRO A 22 6.41 10.73 -12.48
C PRO A 22 5.36 9.61 -12.49
N GLY A 23 5.76 8.36 -12.45
CA GLY A 23 4.83 7.23 -12.35
C GLY A 23 4.44 6.97 -10.89
N GLU A 24 3.38 6.19 -10.69
CA GLU A 24 2.97 5.76 -9.36
C GLU A 24 3.81 4.55 -8.93
N ALA A 25 4.45 4.64 -7.78
CA ALA A 25 5.04 3.48 -7.13
C ALA A 25 3.92 2.59 -6.61
N CYS A 26 4.15 1.30 -6.53
CA CYS A 26 3.21 0.40 -5.87
C CYS A 26 3.92 -0.81 -5.28
N GLY A 27 3.23 -1.53 -4.43
CA GLY A 27 3.75 -2.73 -3.82
C GLY A 27 2.86 -3.24 -2.70
N LEU A 28 3.45 -4.10 -1.88
CA LEU A 28 2.73 -4.85 -0.86
C LEU A 28 3.16 -4.42 0.53
N LEU A 29 2.21 -4.45 1.45
CA LEU A 29 2.44 -4.24 2.87
C LEU A 29 2.38 -5.59 3.56
N LEU A 30 3.46 -5.97 4.22
CA LEU A 30 3.60 -7.27 4.87
C LEU A 30 3.88 -7.08 6.34
N GLY A 31 3.41 -8.01 7.14
CA GLY A 31 3.66 -7.95 8.58
C GLY A 31 2.86 -8.99 9.32
N GLU A 32 2.36 -8.60 10.49
CA GLU A 32 1.72 -9.54 11.37
C GLU A 32 0.82 -8.77 12.35
N GLY A 33 -0.44 -9.21 12.49
CA GLY A 33 -1.32 -8.71 13.53
C GLY A 33 -1.55 -7.21 13.56
N GLY A 34 -1.70 -6.56 12.40
CA GLY A 34 -1.92 -5.12 12.35
C GLY A 34 -0.67 -4.27 12.43
N ARG A 35 0.50 -4.91 12.33
CA ARG A 35 1.79 -4.20 12.29
C ARG A 35 2.41 -4.36 10.91
N VAL A 36 2.56 -3.25 10.20
CA VAL A 36 3.26 -3.21 8.92
C VAL A 36 4.76 -3.19 9.20
N MET A 37 5.45 -4.26 8.83
CA MET A 37 6.86 -4.47 9.14
C MET A 37 7.74 -4.42 7.91
N GLU A 38 7.18 -4.75 6.75
CA GLU A 38 7.94 -4.82 5.51
C GLU A 38 7.11 -4.21 4.39
N VAL A 39 7.78 -3.44 3.54
CA VAL A 39 7.21 -2.94 2.29
C VAL A 39 7.95 -3.65 1.17
N ARG A 40 7.20 -4.34 0.32
CA ARG A 40 7.78 -5.05 -0.83
C ARG A 40 7.38 -4.32 -2.10
N PRO A 41 8.29 -3.57 -2.73
CA PRO A 41 8.00 -2.89 -3.98
C PRO A 41 7.65 -3.91 -5.06
N ALA A 42 6.75 -3.53 -5.94
CA ALA A 42 6.36 -4.34 -7.08
C ALA A 42 6.29 -3.47 -8.33
N ALA A 43 6.41 -4.10 -9.50
CA ALA A 43 6.28 -3.36 -10.74
C ALA A 43 4.84 -2.85 -10.88
N ASN A 44 4.71 -1.62 -11.36
CA ASN A 44 3.41 -1.05 -11.74
C ASN A 44 3.19 -1.42 -13.20
N VAL A 45 2.32 -2.41 -13.43
CA VAL A 45 2.04 -2.92 -14.78
C VAL A 45 0.81 -2.28 -15.41
N ALA A 46 0.32 -1.17 -14.86
CA ALA A 46 -0.82 -0.44 -15.41
C ALA A 46 -0.49 0.14 -16.78
N LEU A 47 -1.50 0.28 -17.62
CA LEU A 47 -1.35 0.85 -18.95
C LEU A 47 -0.94 2.33 -18.90
N ASP A 48 -1.36 3.05 -17.85
CA ASP A 48 -1.02 4.46 -17.65
C ASP A 48 -0.45 4.61 -16.23
N PRO A 49 0.84 4.27 -16.03
CA PRO A 49 1.41 4.23 -14.68
C PRO A 49 1.56 5.60 -14.01
N ALA A 50 1.37 6.70 -14.74
CA ALA A 50 1.39 8.03 -14.12
C ALA A 50 0.07 8.36 -13.40
N ARG A 51 -1.01 7.65 -13.71
CA ARG A 51 -2.35 7.90 -13.16
C ARG A 51 -2.97 6.72 -12.46
N LEU A 52 -2.45 5.52 -12.72
CA LEU A 52 -3.01 4.27 -12.23
C LEU A 52 -1.90 3.42 -11.65
N PHE A 53 -2.27 2.49 -10.80
CA PHE A 53 -1.34 1.43 -10.45
C PHE A 53 -2.03 0.08 -10.59
N GLU A 54 -1.24 -0.90 -10.96
CA GLU A 54 -1.65 -2.30 -10.95
C GLU A 54 -0.44 -3.08 -10.51
N VAL A 55 -0.54 -3.73 -9.35
CA VAL A 55 0.55 -4.55 -8.83
C VAL A 55 0.73 -5.76 -9.74
N ASP A 56 1.98 -6.05 -10.12
CA ASP A 56 2.31 -7.23 -10.89
C ASP A 56 1.66 -8.47 -10.27
N PRO A 57 0.83 -9.21 -11.00
CA PRO A 57 0.14 -10.39 -10.46
C PRO A 57 1.08 -11.43 -9.87
N GLN A 58 2.29 -11.57 -10.38
CA GLN A 58 3.26 -12.53 -9.84
C GLN A 58 3.66 -12.16 -8.42
N ALA A 59 3.79 -10.87 -8.11
CA ALA A 59 4.10 -10.42 -6.76
C ALA A 59 3.00 -10.82 -5.77
N LEU A 60 1.73 -10.71 -6.18
CA LEU A 60 0.60 -11.13 -5.35
C LEU A 60 0.58 -12.64 -5.14
N ILE A 61 0.82 -13.41 -6.20
CA ILE A 61 0.88 -14.87 -6.12
C ILE A 61 1.98 -15.30 -5.15
N ASP A 62 3.16 -14.70 -5.26
CA ASP A 62 4.30 -15.02 -4.41
C ASP A 62 4.01 -14.70 -2.94
N ALA A 63 3.38 -13.54 -2.68
CA ALA A 63 3.04 -13.12 -1.32
C ALA A 63 2.00 -14.05 -0.67
N HIS A 64 0.96 -14.43 -1.41
CA HIS A 64 -0.04 -15.36 -0.90
C HIS A 64 0.55 -16.74 -0.63
N ARG A 65 1.44 -17.20 -1.51
CA ARG A 65 2.12 -18.48 -1.34
C ARG A 65 3.02 -18.46 -0.10
N ALA A 66 3.76 -17.37 0.11
CA ALA A 66 4.62 -17.22 1.27
C ALA A 66 3.80 -17.19 2.58
N GLU A 67 2.68 -16.49 2.57
CA GLU A 67 1.79 -16.41 3.73
C GLU A 67 1.25 -17.79 4.11
N ARG A 68 0.81 -18.58 3.12
CA ARG A 68 0.32 -19.94 3.35
C ARG A 68 1.41 -20.85 3.91
N GLY A 69 2.68 -20.56 3.58
CA GLY A 69 3.81 -21.31 4.08
C GLY A 69 4.33 -20.88 5.44
N GLY A 70 3.61 -19.99 6.14
CA GLY A 70 4.00 -19.50 7.46
C GLY A 70 4.82 -18.23 7.46
N GLY A 71 4.97 -17.59 6.30
CA GLY A 71 5.64 -16.30 6.16
C GLY A 71 4.77 -15.12 6.57
N PRO A 72 5.22 -13.90 6.29
CA PRO A 72 4.49 -12.71 6.73
C PRO A 72 3.11 -12.62 6.10
N GLU A 73 2.19 -12.01 6.85
CA GLU A 73 0.82 -11.79 6.41
C GLU A 73 0.76 -10.65 5.39
N LEU A 74 0.00 -10.83 4.32
CA LEU A 74 -0.29 -9.77 3.37
C LEU A 74 -1.35 -8.87 3.97
N LEU A 75 -0.93 -7.70 4.47
CA LEU A 75 -1.81 -6.76 5.14
C LEU A 75 -2.51 -5.82 4.17
N GLY A 76 -1.87 -5.53 3.05
CA GLY A 76 -2.44 -4.62 2.08
C GLY A 76 -1.46 -4.18 1.02
N TYR A 77 -1.72 -2.99 0.49
CA TYR A 77 -1.02 -2.46 -0.68
C TYR A 77 -0.60 -1.01 -0.42
N PHE A 78 0.47 -0.57 -1.09
CA PHE A 78 0.79 0.85 -1.10
C PHE A 78 0.91 1.33 -2.55
N HIS A 79 0.63 2.61 -2.74
CA HIS A 79 0.94 3.29 -3.99
C HIS A 79 1.18 4.77 -3.70
N SER A 80 1.79 5.45 -4.68
CA SER A 80 2.07 6.88 -4.55
C SER A 80 1.23 7.68 -5.53
N HIS A 81 0.92 8.92 -5.13
CA HIS A 81 0.33 9.93 -6.00
C HIS A 81 1.42 10.94 -6.36
N PRO A 82 1.92 10.95 -7.61
CA PRO A 82 2.90 11.96 -8.02
C PRO A 82 2.36 13.38 -7.91
N SER A 83 1.03 13.53 -7.98
CA SER A 83 0.35 14.79 -7.75
C SER A 83 -0.94 14.55 -6.98
N GLY A 84 -1.39 15.53 -6.23
CA GLY A 84 -2.60 15.40 -5.42
C GLY A 84 -2.31 14.95 -3.99
N PRO A 85 -3.36 14.80 -3.17
CA PRO A 85 -3.20 14.47 -1.76
C PRO A 85 -3.04 12.96 -1.53
N PRO A 86 -2.57 12.54 -0.34
CA PRO A 86 -2.45 11.12 0.00
C PRO A 86 -3.80 10.51 0.41
N GLU A 87 -4.81 10.69 -0.41
CA GLU A 87 -6.18 10.22 -0.20
C GLU A 87 -6.63 9.43 -1.41
N PRO A 88 -7.54 8.47 -1.24
CA PRO A 88 -8.04 7.70 -2.38
C PRO A 88 -8.60 8.62 -3.45
N SER A 89 -8.09 8.48 -4.67
CA SER A 89 -8.58 9.22 -5.83
C SER A 89 -9.90 8.59 -6.32
N GLY A 90 -10.56 9.27 -7.26
CA GLY A 90 -11.73 8.68 -7.92
C GLY A 90 -11.38 7.36 -8.60
N THR A 91 -10.20 7.29 -9.21
CA THR A 91 -9.71 6.07 -9.84
C THR A 91 -9.47 4.98 -8.81
N ASP A 92 -8.83 5.31 -7.68
CA ASP A 92 -8.61 4.35 -6.60
C ASP A 92 -9.92 3.75 -6.14
N ARG A 93 -10.94 4.59 -5.95
CA ARG A 93 -12.27 4.14 -5.49
C ARG A 93 -12.94 3.23 -6.52
N ALA A 94 -12.76 3.52 -7.80
CA ALA A 94 -13.35 2.71 -8.87
C ALA A 94 -12.67 1.34 -8.98
N MET A 95 -11.39 1.25 -8.63
CA MET A 95 -10.60 0.03 -8.77
C MET A 95 -10.58 -0.82 -7.50
N ALA A 96 -11.00 -0.28 -6.36
CA ALA A 96 -10.97 -0.99 -5.09
C ALA A 96 -11.94 -2.18 -5.11
N SER A 97 -11.47 -3.33 -4.61
CA SER A 97 -12.27 -4.56 -4.61
C SER A 97 -13.10 -4.76 -3.35
N GLY A 98 -12.87 -3.95 -2.31
CA GLY A 98 -13.56 -4.11 -1.04
C GLY A 98 -13.09 -5.34 -0.27
N ASP A 99 -11.81 -5.66 -0.36
CA ASP A 99 -11.25 -6.88 0.24
C ASP A 99 -10.90 -6.74 1.73
N GLY A 100 -11.15 -5.60 2.34
CA GLY A 100 -10.83 -5.34 3.74
C GLY A 100 -9.38 -5.05 4.02
N LYS A 101 -8.55 -4.93 3.00
CA LYS A 101 -7.12 -4.73 3.15
C LYS A 101 -6.77 -3.26 3.38
N VAL A 102 -5.58 -3.04 3.92
CA VAL A 102 -5.05 -1.70 4.17
C VAL A 102 -4.45 -1.14 2.88
N TRP A 103 -4.72 0.12 2.61
CA TRP A 103 -4.08 0.88 1.52
C TRP A 103 -3.25 2.00 2.14
N ALA A 104 -1.97 2.06 1.79
CA ALA A 104 -1.10 3.17 2.16
C ALA A 104 -0.92 4.04 0.92
N ILE A 105 -1.17 5.33 1.05
CA ILE A 105 -1.04 6.27 -0.07
C ILE A 105 0.01 7.30 0.29
N VAL A 106 1.00 7.45 -0.58
CA VAL A 106 2.15 8.34 -0.39
C VAL A 106 2.02 9.53 -1.33
N ALA A 107 2.07 10.74 -0.79
CA ALA A 107 2.09 11.95 -1.61
C ALA A 107 2.87 13.03 -0.86
N HIS A 108 3.77 13.71 -1.56
CA HIS A 108 4.53 14.85 -1.00
C HIS A 108 5.26 14.50 0.30
N GLY A 109 5.79 13.28 0.39
CA GLY A 109 6.51 12.83 1.58
C GLY A 109 5.63 12.41 2.75
N GLU A 110 4.32 12.50 2.60
CA GLU A 110 3.36 12.10 3.62
C GLU A 110 2.74 10.76 3.26
N VAL A 111 2.52 9.91 4.26
CA VAL A 111 1.85 8.61 4.06
C VAL A 111 0.60 8.59 4.91
N ARG A 112 -0.53 8.26 4.30
CA ARG A 112 -1.78 8.05 5.01
C ARG A 112 -2.30 6.67 4.73
N PHE A 113 -3.00 6.10 5.71
CA PHE A 113 -3.48 4.72 5.67
C PHE A 113 -5.01 4.70 5.66
N TRP A 114 -5.55 3.75 4.91
CA TRP A 114 -6.97 3.60 4.67
C TRP A 114 -7.31 2.11 4.70
N ARG A 115 -8.54 1.79 5.08
CA ARG A 115 -9.06 0.43 4.95
C ARG A 115 -10.11 0.41 3.87
N ASP A 116 -9.98 -0.52 2.96
CA ASP A 116 -10.95 -0.74 1.89
C ASP A 116 -12.06 -1.64 2.41
N ASN A 117 -13.06 -1.04 3.06
CA ASN A 117 -14.13 -1.80 3.72
C ASN A 117 -15.11 -2.37 2.70
N PRO A 118 -15.48 -3.65 2.84
CA PRO A 118 -16.46 -4.25 1.94
C PRO A 118 -17.78 -3.48 1.96
N GLY A 119 -18.20 -3.01 0.77
CA GLY A 119 -19.48 -2.32 0.61
C GLY A 119 -19.56 -0.93 1.21
N ARG A 120 -18.50 -0.43 1.85
CA ARG A 120 -18.50 0.87 2.53
C ARG A 120 -17.48 1.85 1.99
N GLY A 121 -16.54 1.38 1.18
CA GLY A 121 -15.48 2.22 0.65
C GLY A 121 -14.36 2.43 1.65
N PHE A 122 -13.52 3.42 1.40
CA PHE A 122 -12.34 3.66 2.20
C PHE A 122 -12.64 4.37 3.52
N GLU A 123 -12.01 3.89 4.58
CA GLU A 123 -12.06 4.49 5.91
C GLU A 123 -10.64 4.86 6.33
N ALA A 124 -10.45 6.11 6.77
CA ALA A 124 -9.13 6.56 7.25
C ALA A 124 -8.74 5.80 8.51
N LEU A 125 -7.47 5.37 8.57
CA LEU A 125 -6.91 4.69 9.74
C LEU A 125 -5.86 5.57 10.37
N SER A 126 -5.89 5.67 11.70
CA SER A 126 -4.76 6.25 12.42
C SER A 126 -3.63 5.21 12.49
N TYR A 127 -2.40 5.69 12.60
CA TYR A 127 -1.26 4.80 12.78
C TYR A 127 -0.26 5.42 13.75
N ARG A 128 0.60 4.56 14.29
CA ARG A 128 1.72 5.00 15.10
C ARG A 128 2.99 4.31 14.64
N LEU A 129 4.10 5.03 14.74
CA LEU A 129 5.40 4.45 14.44
C LEU A 129 5.84 3.56 15.58
N VAL A 130 6.39 2.41 15.24
CA VAL A 130 6.96 1.48 16.21
C VAL A 130 8.40 1.17 15.81
N GLY A 131 9.18 0.73 16.80
CA GLY A 131 10.57 0.39 16.56
C GLY A 131 10.72 -0.96 15.85
N GLY A 132 11.80 -1.09 15.17
CA GLY A 132 12.18 -2.36 14.53
C GLY A 132 12.09 -2.38 13.06
#